data_c11f8028c02620c9e632beb2d70f706f
#
_entry.id   c11f8028c02620c9e632beb2d70f706f
#
_cell.length_a   1.000
_cell.length_b   1.000
_cell.length_c   1.000
_cell.angle_alpha   90.00
_cell.angle_beta   90.00
_cell.angle_gamma   90.00
#
_symmetry.space_group_name_H-M   'P 1'
#
loop_
_entity.id
_entity.type
_entity.pdbx_description
1 polymer ?
#
loop_
_entity_poly.entity_id
_entity_poly.type
_entity_poly.pdbx_seq_one_letter_code
_entity_poly.pdbx_strand_id
1 'polypeptide(L)'
;LPITVDGSPYMNTATSTAYNYRVVRQFAIMTVIWGIVGMGLGVFIAAQLAWPDLNFGLPWTSFGRLRPLHTNAVIFAFGGCALFACSYYSVQRTCQTRLFAGKLAGFTFWGWQLVILLAAITLPLGLTSSKEYAELEWPIDILITIVWVSYAIVFFGTVMKRTTKHIYVGNWFFGAFII
;
A
#
# COMPACT_ATOMS: atom_id res chain seq x y z
N LEU A 1 34.11 -1.19 -55.49
CA LEU A 1 34.54 -1.19 -54.09
C LEU A 1 33.26 -1.33 -53.21
N PRO A 2 33.02 -2.45 -52.53
CA PRO A 2 31.90 -2.55 -51.61
C PRO A 2 32.30 -1.89 -50.27
N ILE A 3 31.47 -1.00 -49.80
CA ILE A 3 31.55 -0.40 -48.47
C ILE A 3 31.08 -1.47 -47.47
N THR A 4 32.03 -2.02 -46.75
CA THR A 4 31.73 -2.86 -45.56
C THR A 4 31.28 -1.94 -44.46
N VAL A 5 29.97 -1.97 -44.18
CA VAL A 5 29.40 -1.39 -42.96
C VAL A 5 29.83 -2.30 -41.81
N ASP A 6 30.72 -1.80 -40.99
CA ASP A 6 31.24 -2.45 -39.80
C ASP A 6 30.07 -2.83 -38.88
N GLY A 7 29.84 -4.13 -38.80
CA GLY A 7 28.85 -4.71 -37.89
C GLY A 7 29.33 -4.62 -36.44
N SER A 8 29.11 -3.47 -35.81
CA SER A 8 29.36 -3.32 -34.38
C SER A 8 28.35 -4.19 -33.59
N PRO A 9 28.81 -5.20 -32.83
CA PRO A 9 27.94 -6.00 -31.99
C PRO A 9 27.68 -5.24 -30.68
N TYR A 10 27.06 -4.08 -30.76
CA TYR A 10 26.37 -3.55 -29.56
C TYR A 10 25.04 -4.26 -29.44
N MET A 11 25.11 -5.58 -29.39
CA MET A 11 24.06 -6.34 -28.75
C MET A 11 24.11 -5.99 -27.28
N ASN A 12 23.32 -4.97 -26.98
CA ASN A 12 22.97 -4.58 -25.64
C ASN A 12 22.31 -5.79 -24.95
N THR A 13 23.13 -6.68 -24.39
CA THR A 13 22.70 -7.63 -23.36
C THR A 13 22.40 -6.81 -22.09
N ALA A 14 21.51 -5.83 -22.21
CA ALA A 14 20.74 -5.37 -21.10
C ALA A 14 19.99 -6.62 -20.61
N THR A 15 20.60 -7.33 -19.66
CA THR A 15 19.87 -8.30 -18.84
C THR A 15 18.60 -7.60 -18.41
N SER A 16 17.48 -7.98 -19.04
CA SER A 16 16.19 -7.41 -18.74
C SER A 16 15.92 -7.73 -17.27
N THR A 17 16.17 -6.76 -16.41
CA THR A 17 15.87 -6.88 -14.99
C THR A 17 14.36 -7.08 -14.90
N ALA A 18 13.93 -8.35 -14.77
CA ALA A 18 12.53 -8.70 -14.70
C ALA A 18 11.98 -8.16 -13.37
N TYR A 19 11.42 -6.94 -13.40
CA TYR A 19 10.83 -6.29 -12.25
C TYR A 19 9.68 -7.12 -11.66
N ASN A 20 9.49 -7.04 -10.35
CA ASN A 20 8.38 -7.72 -9.69
C ASN A 20 7.10 -6.88 -9.76
N TYR A 21 6.42 -6.91 -10.89
CA TYR A 21 5.14 -6.23 -11.06
C TYR A 21 3.94 -6.95 -10.43
N ARG A 22 4.10 -8.20 -10.01
CA ARG A 22 3.00 -8.96 -9.40
C ARG A 22 2.46 -8.27 -8.16
N VAL A 23 3.33 -7.93 -7.22
CA VAL A 23 2.96 -7.27 -5.95
C VAL A 23 2.46 -5.84 -6.21
N VAL A 24 3.11 -5.11 -7.11
CA VAL A 24 2.67 -3.77 -7.52
C VAL A 24 1.24 -3.79 -8.06
N ARG A 25 0.94 -4.73 -8.97
CA ARG A 25 -0.40 -4.90 -9.53
C ARG A 25 -1.43 -5.29 -8.48
N GLN A 26 -1.07 -6.16 -7.54
CA GLN A 26 -1.95 -6.55 -6.44
C GLN A 26 -2.34 -5.33 -5.59
N PHE A 27 -1.38 -4.52 -5.17
CA PHE A 27 -1.66 -3.28 -4.44
C PHE A 27 -2.47 -2.28 -5.28
N ALA A 28 -2.16 -2.10 -6.57
CA ALA A 28 -2.90 -1.20 -7.45
C ALA A 28 -4.38 -1.62 -7.61
N ILE A 29 -4.66 -2.91 -7.77
CA ILE A 29 -6.03 -3.43 -7.83
C ILE A 29 -6.75 -3.17 -6.50
N MET A 30 -6.10 -3.48 -5.37
CA MET A 30 -6.71 -3.26 -4.06
C MET A 30 -6.91 -1.77 -3.75
N THR A 31 -6.08 -0.88 -4.29
CA THR A 31 -6.32 0.57 -4.22
C THR A 31 -7.69 0.92 -4.81
N VAL A 32 -7.99 0.43 -6.01
CA VAL A 32 -9.29 0.72 -6.65
C VAL A 32 -10.45 0.11 -5.86
N ILE A 33 -10.30 -1.15 -5.42
CA ILE A 33 -11.34 -1.84 -4.64
C ILE A 33 -11.63 -1.09 -3.34
N TRP A 34 -10.60 -0.79 -2.55
CA TRP A 34 -10.76 -0.06 -1.29
C TRP A 34 -11.19 1.39 -1.49
N GLY A 35 -10.82 2.01 -2.61
CA GLY A 35 -11.33 3.33 -2.99
C GLY A 35 -12.84 3.31 -3.16
N ILE A 36 -13.37 2.34 -3.91
CA ILE A 36 -14.84 2.19 -4.10
C ILE A 36 -15.54 1.89 -2.77
N VAL A 37 -15.01 0.96 -1.97
CA VAL A 37 -15.59 0.59 -0.68
C VAL A 37 -15.53 1.75 0.31
N GLY A 38 -14.39 2.41 0.45
CA GLY A 38 -14.20 3.53 1.38
C GLY A 38 -15.09 4.72 1.02
N MET A 39 -15.13 5.10 -0.27
CA MET A 39 -15.99 6.21 -0.72
C MET A 39 -17.47 5.86 -0.63
N GLY A 40 -17.86 4.63 -0.96
CA GLY A 40 -19.23 4.15 -0.79
C GLY A 40 -19.70 4.21 0.67
N LEU A 41 -18.82 3.81 1.61
CA LEU A 41 -19.09 3.95 3.04
C LEU A 41 -19.25 5.42 3.44
N GLY A 42 -18.43 6.33 2.87
CA GLY A 42 -18.54 7.76 3.09
C GLY A 42 -19.89 8.34 2.64
N VAL A 43 -20.37 7.93 1.48
CA VAL A 43 -21.71 8.30 0.98
C VAL A 43 -22.80 7.79 1.92
N PHE A 44 -22.65 6.54 2.39
CA PHE A 44 -23.63 5.93 3.30
C PHE A 44 -23.70 6.67 4.64
N ILE A 45 -22.57 6.99 5.28
CA ILE A 45 -22.58 7.73 6.55
C ILE A 45 -23.04 9.17 6.36
N ALA A 46 -22.79 9.80 5.20
CA ALA A 46 -23.35 11.11 4.88
C ALA A 46 -24.88 11.05 4.76
N ALA A 47 -25.41 10.00 4.14
CA ALA A 47 -26.87 9.78 4.06
C ALA A 47 -27.50 9.57 5.44
N GLN A 48 -26.81 8.92 6.39
CA GLN A 48 -27.28 8.76 7.77
C GLN A 48 -27.47 10.09 8.50
N LEU A 49 -26.74 11.14 8.13
CA LEU A 49 -26.93 12.47 8.70
C LEU A 49 -28.22 13.14 8.19
N ALA A 50 -28.64 12.83 6.96
CA ALA A 50 -29.88 13.34 6.37
C ALA A 50 -31.10 12.47 6.76
N TRP A 51 -30.88 11.16 6.86
CA TRP A 51 -31.91 10.17 7.16
C TRP A 51 -31.44 9.26 8.29
N PRO A 52 -31.71 9.62 9.58
CA PRO A 52 -31.25 8.86 10.75
C PRO A 52 -31.76 7.40 10.80
N ASP A 53 -32.87 7.10 10.15
CA ASP A 53 -33.42 5.74 10.06
C ASP A 53 -32.46 4.75 9.38
N LEU A 54 -31.51 5.24 8.58
CA LEU A 54 -30.45 4.43 7.99
C LEU A 54 -29.44 3.86 9.00
N ASN A 55 -29.54 4.25 10.28
CA ASN A 55 -28.81 3.57 11.36
C ASN A 55 -29.43 2.20 11.71
N PHE A 56 -30.63 1.90 11.22
CA PHE A 56 -31.37 0.64 11.43
C PHE A 56 -31.53 0.23 12.89
N GLY A 57 -31.28 1.11 13.85
CA GLY A 57 -31.29 0.80 15.27
C GLY A 57 -30.24 -0.21 15.74
N LEU A 58 -29.25 -0.53 14.90
CA LEU A 58 -28.21 -1.51 15.20
C LEU A 58 -26.93 -0.80 15.68
N PRO A 59 -26.29 -1.26 16.77
CA PRO A 59 -25.08 -0.59 17.28
C PRO A 59 -23.94 -0.50 16.26
N TRP A 60 -23.71 -1.57 15.47
CA TRP A 60 -22.59 -1.66 14.50
C TRP A 60 -22.81 -0.87 13.21
N THR A 61 -24.04 -0.45 12.90
CA THR A 61 -24.35 0.40 11.76
C THR A 61 -24.46 1.88 12.13
N SER A 62 -24.30 2.22 13.41
CA SER A 62 -24.40 3.61 13.85
C SER A 62 -23.33 4.47 13.22
N PHE A 63 -23.66 5.73 12.89
CA PHE A 63 -22.75 6.74 12.33
C PHE A 63 -21.43 6.81 13.12
N GLY A 64 -21.51 6.82 14.46
CA GLY A 64 -20.33 6.92 15.33
C GLY A 64 -19.34 5.77 15.18
N ARG A 65 -19.80 4.57 14.78
CA ARG A 65 -18.92 3.40 14.54
C ARG A 65 -18.47 3.30 13.08
N LEU A 66 -19.29 3.73 12.14
CA LEU A 66 -18.96 3.68 10.74
C LEU A 66 -18.04 4.84 10.31
N ARG A 67 -18.06 5.99 11.01
CA ARG A 67 -17.17 7.11 10.72
C ARG A 67 -15.68 6.73 10.85
N PRO A 68 -15.19 6.15 11.97
CA PRO A 68 -13.82 5.67 12.07
C PRO A 68 -13.48 4.61 11.01
N LEU A 69 -14.42 3.73 10.70
CA LEU A 69 -14.25 2.73 9.65
C LEU A 69 -14.05 3.38 8.28
N HIS A 70 -14.85 4.40 7.93
CA HIS A 70 -14.66 5.15 6.69
C HIS A 70 -13.29 5.83 6.64
N THR A 71 -12.88 6.50 7.72
CA THR A 71 -11.58 7.17 7.81
C THR A 71 -10.43 6.18 7.61
N ASN A 72 -10.47 5.05 8.30
CA ASN A 72 -9.47 3.98 8.14
C ASN A 72 -9.48 3.37 6.73
N ALA A 73 -10.66 3.17 6.13
CA ALA A 73 -10.78 2.65 4.76
C ALA A 73 -10.17 3.60 3.73
N VAL A 74 -10.36 4.91 3.87
CA VAL A 74 -9.82 5.90 2.93
C VAL A 74 -8.32 6.11 3.15
N ILE A 75 -7.86 6.26 4.38
CA ILE A 75 -6.45 6.57 4.66
C ILE A 75 -5.59 5.32 4.51
N PHE A 76 -5.92 4.24 5.20
CA PHE A 76 -5.04 3.06 5.28
C PHE A 76 -5.34 2.03 4.19
N ALA A 77 -6.61 1.75 3.88
CA ALA A 77 -6.90 0.77 2.86
C ALA A 77 -6.67 1.34 1.46
N PHE A 78 -7.30 2.44 1.09
CA PHE A 78 -7.12 3.08 -0.23
C PHE A 78 -5.74 3.74 -0.32
N GLY A 79 -5.45 4.73 0.52
CA GLY A 79 -4.21 5.51 0.48
C GLY A 79 -2.97 4.66 0.75
N GLY A 80 -3.03 3.74 1.73
CA GLY A 80 -1.94 2.82 2.04
C GLY A 80 -1.62 1.88 0.90
N CYS A 81 -2.63 1.27 0.25
CA CYS A 81 -2.41 0.43 -0.93
C CYS A 81 -1.81 1.21 -2.10
N ALA A 82 -2.27 2.45 -2.33
CA ALA A 82 -1.70 3.34 -3.34
C ALA A 82 -0.23 3.65 -3.06
N LEU A 83 0.09 3.96 -1.80
CA LEU A 83 1.45 4.24 -1.35
C LEU A 83 2.39 3.05 -1.61
N PHE A 84 2.00 1.83 -1.20
CA PHE A 84 2.79 0.63 -1.45
C PHE A 84 2.97 0.35 -2.94
N ALA A 85 1.91 0.51 -3.75
CA ALA A 85 1.98 0.34 -5.19
C ALA A 85 2.99 1.31 -5.82
N CYS A 86 2.86 2.61 -5.51
CA CYS A 86 3.73 3.67 -6.03
C CYS A 86 5.17 3.48 -5.56
N SER A 87 5.38 3.21 -4.28
CA SER A 87 6.71 3.00 -3.70
C SER A 87 7.42 1.81 -4.33
N TYR A 88 6.79 0.64 -4.38
CA TYR A 88 7.38 -0.56 -4.97
C TYR A 88 7.59 -0.44 -6.48
N TYR A 89 6.74 0.26 -7.20
CA TYR A 89 6.96 0.56 -8.60
C TYR A 89 8.16 1.50 -8.78
N SER A 90 8.15 2.64 -8.08
CA SER A 90 9.15 3.68 -8.23
C SER A 90 10.55 3.22 -7.84
N VAL A 91 10.69 2.54 -6.69
CA VAL A 91 12.01 2.09 -6.21
C VAL A 91 12.66 1.09 -7.17
N GLN A 92 11.90 0.16 -7.76
CA GLN A 92 12.45 -0.77 -8.76
C GLN A 92 12.93 -0.04 -10.02
N ARG A 93 12.14 0.91 -10.51
CA ARG A 93 12.43 1.64 -11.75
C ARG A 93 13.60 2.59 -11.60
N THR A 94 13.63 3.34 -10.50
CA THR A 94 14.68 4.33 -10.23
C THR A 94 16.01 3.70 -9.82
N CYS A 95 15.96 2.58 -9.11
CA CYS A 95 17.14 1.80 -8.75
C CYS A 95 17.59 0.80 -9.84
N GLN A 96 16.80 0.64 -10.90
CA GLN A 96 17.03 -0.31 -12.00
C GLN A 96 17.33 -1.73 -11.50
N THR A 97 16.61 -2.17 -10.48
CA THR A 97 16.76 -3.48 -9.86
C THR A 97 15.41 -4.07 -9.43
N ARG A 98 15.35 -5.39 -9.34
CA ARG A 98 14.16 -6.08 -8.85
C ARG A 98 13.99 -5.85 -7.35
N LEU A 99 12.74 -5.86 -6.85
CA LEU A 99 12.46 -5.81 -5.41
C LEU A 99 13.29 -6.84 -4.64
N PHE A 100 13.93 -6.36 -3.59
CA PHE A 100 14.60 -7.20 -2.62
C PHE A 100 13.57 -8.12 -1.94
N ALA A 101 13.95 -9.39 -1.71
CA ALA A 101 13.12 -10.36 -1.00
C ALA A 101 11.64 -10.40 -1.46
N GLY A 102 11.41 -10.76 -2.72
CA GLY A 102 10.07 -10.76 -3.32
C GLY A 102 8.99 -11.55 -2.55
N LYS A 103 9.37 -12.57 -1.76
CA LYS A 103 8.47 -13.27 -0.84
C LYS A 103 8.02 -12.36 0.31
N LEU A 104 8.94 -11.56 0.85
CA LEU A 104 8.64 -10.59 1.91
C LEU A 104 7.74 -9.47 1.39
N ALA A 105 7.92 -9.02 0.14
CA ALA A 105 6.99 -8.07 -0.50
C ALA A 105 5.58 -8.66 -0.63
N GLY A 106 5.46 -9.95 -0.92
CA GLY A 106 4.18 -10.67 -0.89
C GLY A 106 3.57 -10.75 0.51
N PHE A 107 4.39 -10.98 1.53
CA PHE A 107 3.96 -10.94 2.92
C PHE A 107 3.45 -9.54 3.31
N THR A 108 4.15 -8.48 2.93
CA THR A 108 3.70 -7.09 3.15
C THR A 108 2.30 -6.87 2.55
N PHE A 109 2.04 -7.38 1.35
CA PHE A 109 0.72 -7.27 0.72
C PHE A 109 -0.37 -7.97 1.54
N TRP A 110 -0.20 -9.25 1.84
CA TRP A 110 -1.22 -10.01 2.55
C TRP A 110 -1.39 -9.56 4.01
N GLY A 111 -0.29 -9.23 4.68
CA GLY A 111 -0.33 -8.67 6.04
C GLY A 111 -1.09 -7.36 6.08
N TRP A 112 -0.89 -6.47 5.10
CA TRP A 112 -1.64 -5.22 5.02
C TRP A 112 -3.12 -5.45 4.76
N GLN A 113 -3.50 -6.40 3.87
CA GLN A 113 -4.91 -6.74 3.68
C GLN A 113 -5.54 -7.33 4.94
N LEU A 114 -4.79 -8.13 5.71
CA LEU A 114 -5.26 -8.66 6.99
C LEU A 114 -5.52 -7.54 8.02
N VAL A 115 -4.61 -6.55 8.12
CA VAL A 115 -4.82 -5.35 8.97
C VAL A 115 -6.13 -4.65 8.61
N ILE A 116 -6.35 -4.39 7.32
CA ILE A 116 -7.58 -3.72 6.85
C ILE A 116 -8.83 -4.53 7.21
N LEU A 117 -8.78 -5.85 7.01
CA LEU A 117 -9.91 -6.73 7.34
C LEU A 117 -10.21 -6.75 8.84
N LEU A 118 -9.17 -6.81 9.68
CA LEU A 118 -9.33 -6.74 11.13
C LEU A 118 -9.93 -5.40 11.56
N ALA A 119 -9.46 -4.29 10.99
CA ALA A 119 -10.06 -2.97 11.22
C ALA A 119 -11.54 -2.93 10.82
N ALA A 120 -11.88 -3.52 9.67
CA ALA A 120 -13.26 -3.58 9.17
C ALA A 120 -14.20 -4.38 10.07
N ILE A 121 -13.66 -5.29 10.87
CA ILE A 121 -14.43 -6.09 11.85
C ILE A 121 -14.48 -5.39 13.21
N THR A 122 -13.34 -4.93 13.72
CA THR A 122 -13.23 -4.43 15.11
C THR A 122 -13.90 -3.08 15.30
N LEU A 123 -13.77 -2.16 14.34
CA LEU A 123 -14.33 -0.81 14.46
C LEU A 123 -15.87 -0.81 14.55
N PRO A 124 -16.63 -1.52 13.70
CA PRO A 124 -18.08 -1.62 13.85
C PRO A 124 -18.51 -2.30 15.16
N LEU A 125 -17.73 -3.27 15.64
CA LEU A 125 -17.99 -3.91 16.93
C LEU A 125 -17.71 -2.99 18.13
N GLY A 126 -17.06 -1.85 17.91
CA GLY A 126 -16.72 -0.87 18.93
C GLY A 126 -15.46 -1.22 19.71
N LEU A 127 -14.64 -2.13 19.19
CA LEU A 127 -13.31 -2.43 19.71
C LEU A 127 -12.34 -1.38 19.17
N THR A 128 -12.14 -0.31 19.91
CA THR A 128 -11.38 0.85 19.48
C THR A 128 -10.74 1.57 20.66
N SER A 129 -9.52 2.08 20.48
CA SER A 129 -8.85 2.92 21.48
C SER A 129 -9.47 4.32 21.61
N SER A 130 -10.42 4.69 20.79
CA SER A 130 -11.11 5.99 20.73
C SER A 130 -10.17 7.18 20.45
N LYS A 131 -8.96 6.95 19.95
CA LYS A 131 -8.01 7.98 19.51
C LYS A 131 -8.18 8.22 18.02
N GLU A 132 -8.46 9.45 17.61
CA GLU A 132 -8.65 9.79 16.19
C GLU A 132 -7.38 9.47 15.39
N TYR A 133 -7.54 8.77 14.26
CA TYR A 133 -6.48 8.21 13.40
C TYR A 133 -5.59 7.12 14.03
N ALA A 134 -5.86 6.73 15.26
CA ALA A 134 -5.19 5.64 15.96
C ALA A 134 -6.23 4.79 16.71
N GLU A 135 -7.34 4.49 16.01
CA GLU A 135 -8.50 3.83 16.60
C GLU A 135 -8.28 2.33 16.83
N LEU A 136 -7.26 1.74 16.20
CA LEU A 136 -7.01 0.30 16.25
C LEU A 136 -6.46 -0.11 17.63
N GLU A 137 -6.79 -1.32 18.03
CA GLU A 137 -6.32 -1.90 19.28
C GLU A 137 -4.89 -2.45 19.14
N TRP A 138 -4.15 -2.46 20.24
CA TRP A 138 -2.73 -2.83 20.30
C TRP A 138 -2.33 -4.15 19.59
N PRO A 139 -3.16 -5.23 19.53
CA PRO A 139 -2.78 -6.43 18.78
C PRO A 139 -2.65 -6.15 17.27
N ILE A 140 -3.53 -5.28 16.76
CA ILE A 140 -3.49 -4.87 15.35
C ILE A 140 -2.29 -3.95 15.10
N ASP A 141 -1.95 -3.07 16.06
CA ASP A 141 -0.78 -2.20 15.97
C ASP A 141 0.53 -2.99 15.89
N ILE A 142 0.63 -4.10 16.62
CA ILE A 142 1.77 -5.02 16.49
C ILE A 142 1.85 -5.59 15.08
N LEU A 143 0.71 -6.03 14.51
CA LEU A 143 0.68 -6.55 13.14
C LEU A 143 1.06 -5.47 12.13
N ILE A 144 0.56 -4.24 12.29
CA ILE A 144 0.95 -3.08 11.47
C ILE A 144 2.46 -2.89 11.53
N THR A 145 3.04 -2.91 12.74
CA THR A 145 4.49 -2.76 12.94
C THR A 145 5.28 -3.83 12.20
N ILE A 146 4.87 -5.10 12.28
CA ILE A 146 5.54 -6.20 11.57
C ILE A 146 5.48 -6.00 10.06
N VAL A 147 4.32 -5.62 9.53
CA VAL A 147 4.13 -5.35 8.10
C VAL A 147 4.97 -4.14 7.67
N TRP A 148 5.01 -3.09 8.49
CA TRP A 148 5.76 -1.86 8.21
C TRP A 148 7.27 -2.11 8.19
N VAL A 149 7.80 -2.85 9.16
CA VAL A 149 9.21 -3.27 9.19
C VAL A 149 9.54 -4.13 7.97
N SER A 150 8.63 -5.04 7.58
CA SER A 150 8.80 -5.85 6.37
C SER A 150 8.87 -4.99 5.11
N TYR A 151 8.02 -3.97 5.02
CA TYR A 151 8.06 -2.96 3.95
C TYR A 151 9.39 -2.19 3.94
N ALA A 152 9.85 -1.72 5.09
CA ALA A 152 11.13 -1.03 5.24
C ALA A 152 12.28 -1.88 4.73
N ILE A 153 12.34 -3.17 5.11
CA ILE A 153 13.38 -4.11 4.67
C ILE A 153 13.36 -4.27 3.14
N VAL A 154 12.18 -4.44 2.53
CA VAL A 154 12.04 -4.58 1.08
C VAL A 154 12.47 -3.30 0.37
N PHE A 155 12.04 -2.14 0.84
CA PHE A 155 12.35 -0.85 0.23
C PHE A 155 13.85 -0.53 0.33
N PHE A 156 14.41 -0.48 1.54
CA PHE A 156 15.82 -0.15 1.74
C PHE A 156 16.74 -1.22 1.17
N GLY A 157 16.39 -2.50 1.27
CA GLY A 157 17.13 -3.58 0.61
C GLY A 157 17.17 -3.44 -0.91
N THR A 158 16.10 -2.90 -1.53
CA THR A 158 16.08 -2.59 -2.97
C THR A 158 16.98 -1.40 -3.28
N VAL A 159 16.93 -0.33 -2.47
CA VAL A 159 17.82 0.83 -2.62
C VAL A 159 19.29 0.45 -2.47
N MET A 160 19.62 -0.44 -1.53
CA MET A 160 21.00 -0.92 -1.33
C MET A 160 21.51 -1.75 -2.53
N LYS A 161 20.62 -2.46 -3.23
CA LYS A 161 20.93 -3.25 -4.43
C LYS A 161 20.84 -2.47 -5.74
N ARG A 162 20.71 -1.14 -5.67
CA ARG A 162 20.60 -0.31 -6.86
C ARG A 162 21.80 -0.46 -7.80
N THR A 163 21.56 -0.41 -9.07
CA THR A 163 22.61 -0.38 -10.11
C THR A 163 22.97 1.03 -10.55
N THR A 164 22.11 2.01 -10.21
CA THR A 164 22.36 3.43 -10.46
C THR A 164 23.26 4.05 -9.41
N LYS A 165 24.15 4.98 -9.82
CA LYS A 165 25.09 5.64 -8.90
C LYS A 165 24.42 6.60 -7.93
N HIS A 166 23.33 7.25 -8.33
CA HIS A 166 22.60 8.24 -7.54
C HIS A 166 21.25 7.69 -7.07
N ILE A 167 20.71 8.27 -6.01
CA ILE A 167 19.37 7.99 -5.51
C ILE A 167 18.46 9.13 -5.94
N TYR A 168 17.36 8.79 -6.63
CA TYR A 168 16.36 9.77 -7.02
C TYR A 168 15.67 10.38 -5.79
N VAL A 169 15.33 11.66 -5.91
CA VAL A 169 14.66 12.43 -4.85
C VAL A 169 13.40 11.74 -4.34
N GLY A 170 12.58 11.14 -5.22
CA GLY A 170 11.40 10.37 -4.82
C GLY A 170 11.69 9.23 -3.83
N ASN A 171 12.84 8.57 -3.97
CA ASN A 171 13.23 7.51 -3.04
C ASN A 171 13.62 8.07 -1.65
N TRP A 172 14.15 9.30 -1.59
CA TRP A 172 14.39 9.97 -0.31
C TRP A 172 13.08 10.27 0.43
N PHE A 173 12.05 10.75 -0.29
CA PHE A 173 10.74 11.00 0.32
C PHE A 173 10.08 9.71 0.80
N PHE A 174 10.10 8.63 0.01
CA PHE A 174 9.59 7.34 0.47
C PHE A 174 10.41 6.81 1.67
N GLY A 175 11.73 6.94 1.65
CA GLY A 175 12.59 6.54 2.76
C GLY A 175 12.29 7.33 4.04
N ALA A 176 12.14 8.65 3.93
CA ALA A 176 11.80 9.52 5.07
C ALA A 176 10.39 9.23 5.61
N PHE A 177 9.45 8.82 4.75
CA PHE A 177 8.11 8.41 5.18
C PHE A 177 8.11 7.07 5.94
N ILE A 178 9.06 6.19 5.66
CA ILE A 178 9.16 4.87 6.30
C ILE A 178 9.71 4.97 7.72
N ILE A 179 10.64 5.93 7.98
CA ILE A 179 11.30 6.15 9.26
C ILE A 179 10.44 7.02 10.18
#